data_0e0acc9d6ab298a679e55d736e6e1abd
#
_entry.id   0e0acc9d6ab298a679e55d736e6e1abd
#
_cell.length_a   1.000
_cell.length_b   1.000
_cell.length_c   1.000
_cell.angle_alpha   90.00
_cell.angle_beta   90.00
_cell.angle_gamma   90.00
#
_symmetry.space_group_name_H-M   'P 1'
#
loop_
_entity.id
_entity.type
_entity.pdbx_description
1 polymer ?
#
loop_
_entity_poly.entity_id
_entity_poly.type
_entity_poly.pdbx_seq_one_letter_code
_entity_poly.pdbx_strand_id
1 'polypeptide(L)'
;MVIAYLRVSTSKQHLVNQQDEIRRFAHTKEIEVSRWVTEIVSGKKNQKERKLGRVINQLKPGDTLIVTEISRLSRTLTEIMAIMGKCLEKNITIYSTKDGYAFDNTINSKVLCFAFGLVAEIERNLISMRTKEALALRKAEGVILGREKGSITKLKILIDNELEIIDRLKKGESMASICRIYGVSTDTFSKFRKVCPSVEEAFQYKMTYFYTSSVSYTHLRAHETRRHLV
;
A
#
# COMPACT_ATOMS: atom_id res chain seq x y z
N MET A 1 -0.88 -22.90 -22.08
CA MET A 1 -1.11 -21.51 -22.54
C MET A 1 0.18 -20.73 -22.43
N VAL A 2 0.47 -19.84 -23.40
CA VAL A 2 1.69 -19.00 -23.38
C VAL A 2 1.29 -17.54 -23.25
N ILE A 3 1.76 -16.87 -22.19
CA ILE A 3 1.47 -15.45 -21.92
C ILE A 3 2.76 -14.65 -22.06
N ALA A 4 2.75 -13.61 -22.89
CA ALA A 4 3.79 -12.60 -22.95
C ALA A 4 3.44 -11.42 -22.04
N TYR A 5 4.31 -11.09 -21.08
CA TYR A 5 4.12 -9.97 -20.18
C TYR A 5 5.12 -8.85 -20.47
N LEU A 6 4.60 -7.65 -20.61
CA LEU A 6 5.33 -6.45 -21.00
C LEU A 6 5.12 -5.37 -19.94
N ARG A 7 6.20 -4.77 -19.45
CA ARG A 7 6.14 -3.67 -18.48
C ARG A 7 6.88 -2.44 -19.00
N VAL A 8 6.16 -1.32 -19.09
CA VAL A 8 6.71 -0.03 -19.53
C VAL A 8 6.38 1.07 -18.53
N SER A 9 7.22 2.11 -18.46
CA SER A 9 6.97 3.28 -17.63
C SER A 9 6.05 4.29 -18.34
N THR A 10 6.34 4.65 -19.59
CA THR A 10 5.55 5.68 -20.31
C THR A 10 5.72 5.67 -21.82
N SER A 11 6.77 5.07 -22.37
CA SER A 11 7.10 5.18 -23.80
C SER A 11 6.50 4.07 -24.65
N LYS A 12 5.72 4.44 -25.68
CA LYS A 12 5.20 3.51 -26.69
C LYS A 12 6.32 2.78 -27.43
N GLN A 13 7.45 3.44 -27.72
CA GLN A 13 8.60 2.87 -28.43
C GLN A 13 9.20 1.67 -27.67
N HIS A 14 9.34 1.77 -26.34
CA HIS A 14 9.84 0.66 -25.53
C HIS A 14 8.88 -0.55 -25.50
N LEU A 15 7.59 -0.32 -25.69
CA LEU A 15 6.62 -1.40 -25.79
C LEU A 15 6.80 -2.20 -27.07
N VAL A 16 6.93 -1.52 -28.23
CA VAL A 16 7.12 -2.15 -29.55
C VAL A 16 8.40 -2.98 -29.53
N ASN A 17 9.50 -2.43 -29.04
CA ASN A 17 10.78 -3.15 -28.96
C ASN A 17 10.68 -4.44 -28.12
N GLN A 18 9.95 -4.40 -27.01
CA GLN A 18 9.72 -5.59 -26.17
C GLN A 18 8.86 -6.63 -26.90
N GLN A 19 7.82 -6.18 -27.61
CA GLN A 19 6.97 -7.07 -28.40
C GLN A 19 7.75 -7.78 -29.50
N ASP A 20 8.57 -7.05 -30.24
CA ASP A 20 9.36 -7.59 -31.34
C ASP A 20 10.43 -8.57 -30.83
N GLU A 21 11.02 -8.31 -29.70
CA GLU A 21 11.96 -9.21 -29.04
C GLU A 21 11.29 -10.55 -28.66
N ILE A 22 10.13 -10.48 -28.02
CA ILE A 22 9.39 -11.70 -27.65
C ILE A 22 8.88 -12.45 -28.88
N ARG A 23 8.44 -11.75 -29.93
CA ARG A 23 8.03 -12.39 -31.18
C ARG A 23 9.16 -13.16 -31.84
N ARG A 24 10.36 -12.56 -31.93
CA ARG A 24 11.55 -13.23 -32.48
C ARG A 24 11.90 -14.46 -31.66
N PHE A 25 11.92 -14.35 -30.33
CA PHE A 25 12.17 -15.47 -29.43
C PHE A 25 11.14 -16.59 -29.58
N ALA A 26 9.85 -16.24 -29.62
CA ALA A 26 8.76 -17.18 -29.81
C ALA A 26 8.88 -17.94 -31.14
N HIS A 27 9.20 -17.21 -32.21
CA HIS A 27 9.45 -17.82 -33.52
C HIS A 27 10.64 -18.79 -33.51
N THR A 28 11.75 -18.42 -32.89
CA THR A 28 12.94 -19.28 -32.78
C THR A 28 12.68 -20.55 -31.95
N LYS A 29 11.77 -20.49 -30.99
CA LYS A 29 11.40 -21.61 -30.12
C LYS A 29 10.17 -22.38 -30.62
N GLU A 30 9.60 -22.01 -31.77
CA GLU A 30 8.35 -22.57 -32.30
C GLU A 30 7.18 -22.50 -31.28
N ILE A 31 7.12 -21.41 -30.49
CA ILE A 31 6.11 -21.17 -29.44
C ILE A 31 5.12 -20.14 -29.95
N GLU A 32 3.82 -20.43 -29.85
CA GLU A 32 2.76 -19.48 -30.17
C GLU A 32 2.33 -18.74 -28.88
N VAL A 33 2.40 -17.40 -28.93
CA VAL A 33 1.95 -16.54 -27.80
C VAL A 33 0.45 -16.42 -27.83
N SER A 34 -0.22 -17.08 -26.88
CA SER A 34 -1.69 -17.10 -26.78
C SER A 34 -2.27 -15.78 -26.27
N ARG A 35 -1.52 -15.02 -25.45
CA ARG A 35 -2.00 -13.77 -24.83
C ARG A 35 -0.88 -12.79 -24.53
N TRP A 36 -1.12 -11.52 -24.85
CA TRP A 36 -0.24 -10.40 -24.55
C TRP A 36 -0.81 -9.59 -23.39
N VAL A 37 -0.01 -9.35 -22.36
CA VAL A 37 -0.39 -8.55 -21.17
C VAL A 37 0.56 -7.38 -21.02
N THR A 38 0.06 -6.17 -21.23
CA THR A 38 0.84 -4.94 -21.07
C THR A 38 0.46 -4.25 -19.76
N GLU A 39 1.47 -3.85 -19.00
CA GLU A 39 1.33 -3.09 -17.79
C GLU A 39 2.12 -1.79 -17.86
N ILE A 40 1.42 -0.66 -17.71
CA ILE A 40 2.04 0.67 -17.61
C ILE A 40 2.13 0.99 -16.10
N VAL A 41 3.36 1.04 -15.56
CA VAL A 41 3.59 1.27 -14.13
C VAL A 41 4.15 2.66 -13.91
N SER A 42 3.30 3.58 -13.45
CA SER A 42 3.76 4.79 -12.77
C SER A 42 4.31 4.43 -11.39
N GLY A 43 5.38 5.11 -10.94
CA GLY A 43 6.22 4.73 -9.79
C GLY A 43 5.58 4.49 -8.42
N LYS A 44 4.23 4.63 -8.27
CA LYS A 44 3.52 4.64 -6.98
C LYS A 44 2.52 3.49 -6.75
N LYS A 45 2.34 2.55 -7.69
CA LYS A 45 1.34 1.48 -7.51
C LYS A 45 1.85 0.31 -6.69
N ASN A 46 1.08 -0.09 -5.68
CA ASN A 46 1.31 -1.26 -4.84
C ASN A 46 1.25 -2.57 -5.65
N GLN A 47 2.10 -3.53 -5.29
CA GLN A 47 2.26 -4.83 -5.95
C GLN A 47 0.97 -5.65 -6.05
N LYS A 48 0.08 -5.57 -5.04
CA LYS A 48 -1.19 -6.31 -5.01
C LYS A 48 -2.16 -5.93 -6.13
N GLU A 49 -2.00 -4.74 -6.70
CA GLU A 49 -2.85 -4.22 -7.78
C GLU A 49 -2.28 -4.47 -9.19
N ARG A 50 -1.11 -5.08 -9.28
CA ARG A 50 -0.44 -5.33 -10.56
C ARG A 50 -1.14 -6.42 -11.37
N LYS A 51 -1.21 -6.18 -12.69
CA LYS A 51 -1.73 -7.17 -13.64
C LYS A 51 -0.94 -8.49 -13.59
N LEU A 52 0.37 -8.42 -13.34
CA LEU A 52 1.23 -9.61 -13.24
C LEU A 52 0.77 -10.58 -12.15
N GLY A 53 0.40 -10.11 -10.97
CA GLY A 53 -0.10 -10.97 -9.90
C GLY A 53 -1.37 -11.73 -10.30
N ARG A 54 -2.28 -11.06 -11.03
CA ARG A 54 -3.49 -11.69 -11.57
C ARG A 54 -3.15 -12.73 -12.65
N VAL A 55 -2.19 -12.43 -13.52
CA VAL A 55 -1.69 -13.35 -14.56
C VAL A 55 -1.14 -14.61 -13.91
N ILE A 56 -0.23 -14.50 -12.94
CA ILE A 56 0.37 -15.66 -12.26
C ILE A 56 -0.68 -16.52 -11.54
N ASN A 57 -1.72 -15.89 -10.99
CA ASN A 57 -2.80 -16.63 -10.36
C ASN A 57 -3.68 -17.39 -11.37
N GLN A 58 -3.81 -16.91 -12.58
CA GLN A 58 -4.58 -17.53 -13.68
C GLN A 58 -3.82 -18.65 -14.39
N LEU A 59 -2.48 -18.62 -14.39
CA LEU A 59 -1.64 -19.63 -15.01
C LEU A 59 -1.80 -20.98 -14.30
N LYS A 60 -1.86 -22.04 -15.12
CA LYS A 60 -1.98 -23.43 -14.70
C LYS A 60 -0.63 -24.15 -14.84
N PRO A 61 -0.46 -25.32 -14.21
CA PRO A 61 0.72 -26.14 -14.42
C PRO A 61 0.94 -26.46 -15.90
N GLY A 62 2.17 -26.29 -16.39
CA GLY A 62 2.54 -26.45 -17.80
C GLY A 62 2.34 -25.20 -18.67
N ASP A 63 1.80 -24.11 -18.09
CA ASP A 63 1.73 -22.83 -18.82
C ASP A 63 3.11 -22.13 -18.82
N THR A 64 3.26 -21.19 -19.75
CA THR A 64 4.51 -20.45 -19.95
C THR A 64 4.30 -18.95 -19.85
N LEU A 65 5.20 -18.28 -19.13
CA LEU A 65 5.28 -16.82 -19.04
C LEU A 65 6.55 -16.34 -19.75
N ILE A 66 6.43 -15.43 -20.71
CA ILE A 66 7.55 -14.87 -21.43
C ILE A 66 7.71 -13.39 -21.05
N VAL A 67 8.92 -12.99 -20.68
CA VAL A 67 9.32 -11.60 -20.41
C VAL A 67 10.59 -11.28 -21.17
N THR A 68 10.84 -10.01 -21.47
CA THR A 68 12.10 -9.62 -22.12
C THR A 68 13.28 -9.70 -21.18
N GLU A 69 13.11 -9.30 -19.93
CA GLU A 69 14.12 -9.28 -18.87
C GLU A 69 13.47 -9.63 -17.54
N ILE A 70 14.19 -10.27 -16.63
CA ILE A 70 13.71 -10.59 -15.28
C ILE A 70 13.32 -9.31 -14.54
N SER A 71 14.02 -8.21 -14.79
CA SER A 71 13.72 -6.87 -14.26
C SER A 71 12.29 -6.38 -14.55
N ARG A 72 11.62 -6.95 -15.58
CA ARG A 72 10.21 -6.63 -15.92
C ARG A 72 9.22 -7.25 -14.95
N LEU A 73 9.57 -8.33 -14.27
CA LEU A 73 8.72 -8.96 -13.27
C LEU A 73 8.55 -8.04 -12.05
N SER A 74 9.65 -7.48 -11.54
CA SER A 74 9.58 -6.50 -10.44
C SER A 74 10.78 -5.54 -10.42
N ARG A 75 10.76 -4.57 -9.49
CA ARG A 75 11.85 -3.63 -9.24
C ARG A 75 12.80 -4.12 -8.14
N THR A 76 12.32 -5.00 -7.28
CA THR A 76 13.11 -5.55 -6.18
C THR A 76 13.41 -7.01 -6.44
N LEU A 77 14.63 -7.42 -6.17
CA LEU A 77 15.05 -8.81 -6.35
C LEU A 77 14.23 -9.76 -5.47
N THR A 78 13.87 -9.33 -4.26
CA THR A 78 12.99 -10.10 -3.35
C THR A 78 11.62 -10.44 -3.98
N GLU A 79 11.01 -9.47 -4.67
CA GLU A 79 9.71 -9.69 -5.33
C GLU A 79 9.87 -10.62 -6.55
N ILE A 80 10.96 -10.46 -7.30
CA ILE A 80 11.30 -11.35 -8.41
C ILE A 80 11.39 -12.79 -7.90
N MET A 81 12.10 -13.00 -6.80
CA MET A 81 12.24 -14.33 -6.18
C MET A 81 10.91 -14.92 -5.73
N ALA A 82 10.06 -14.12 -5.11
CA ALA A 82 8.72 -14.56 -4.70
C ALA A 82 7.85 -14.96 -5.91
N ILE A 83 7.97 -14.24 -7.03
CA ILE A 83 7.26 -14.55 -8.29
C ILE A 83 7.82 -15.85 -8.89
N MET A 84 9.14 -15.98 -8.98
CA MET A 84 9.79 -17.16 -9.53
C MET A 84 9.49 -18.42 -8.70
N GLY A 85 9.55 -18.32 -7.37
CA GLY A 85 9.19 -19.41 -6.46
C GLY A 85 7.77 -19.90 -6.68
N LYS A 86 6.79 -18.98 -6.76
CA LYS A 86 5.40 -19.33 -7.08
C LYS A 86 5.23 -20.00 -8.43
N CYS A 87 5.97 -19.56 -9.44
CA CYS A 87 5.90 -20.16 -10.77
C CYS A 87 6.48 -21.57 -10.75
N LEU A 88 7.60 -21.77 -10.06
CA LEU A 88 8.21 -23.11 -9.90
C LEU A 88 7.31 -24.07 -9.13
N GLU A 89 6.71 -23.61 -8.02
CA GLU A 89 5.73 -24.41 -7.24
C GLU A 89 4.52 -24.83 -8.08
N LYS A 90 4.07 -23.98 -9.00
CA LYS A 90 2.98 -24.26 -9.91
C LYS A 90 3.38 -25.00 -11.18
N ASN A 91 4.66 -25.36 -11.36
CA ASN A 91 5.18 -25.90 -12.62
C ASN A 91 4.91 -25.00 -13.83
N ILE A 92 5.09 -23.68 -13.66
CA ILE A 92 4.99 -22.68 -14.72
C ILE A 92 6.42 -22.35 -15.19
N THR A 93 6.66 -22.42 -16.50
CA THR A 93 7.95 -22.04 -17.08
C THR A 93 8.02 -20.52 -17.32
N ILE A 94 9.13 -19.88 -16.93
CA ILE A 94 9.39 -18.47 -17.23
C ILE A 94 10.56 -18.39 -18.19
N TYR A 95 10.36 -17.71 -19.33
CA TYR A 95 11.43 -17.34 -20.25
C TYR A 95 11.77 -15.85 -20.13
N SER A 96 13.07 -15.57 -19.98
CA SER A 96 13.64 -14.22 -20.13
C SER A 96 14.43 -14.16 -21.41
N THR A 97 13.93 -13.41 -22.42
CA THR A 97 14.43 -13.50 -23.79
C THR A 97 15.82 -12.87 -23.94
N LYS A 98 16.07 -11.73 -23.29
CA LYS A 98 17.36 -11.04 -23.34
C LYS A 98 18.40 -11.64 -22.39
N ASP A 99 17.95 -12.04 -21.21
CA ASP A 99 18.86 -12.64 -20.21
C ASP A 99 19.24 -14.08 -20.60
N GLY A 100 18.51 -14.69 -21.55
CA GLY A 100 18.74 -16.05 -22.01
C GLY A 100 18.39 -17.14 -21.00
N TYR A 101 17.64 -16.79 -19.95
CA TYR A 101 17.25 -17.73 -18.91
C TYR A 101 15.92 -18.40 -19.19
N ALA A 102 15.87 -19.71 -18.90
CA ALA A 102 14.64 -20.48 -18.78
C ALA A 102 14.54 -20.98 -17.34
N PHE A 103 13.46 -20.56 -16.65
CA PHE A 103 13.17 -21.04 -15.30
C PHE A 103 11.99 -22.02 -15.39
N ASP A 104 12.35 -23.27 -15.35
CA ASP A 104 11.46 -24.42 -15.35
C ASP A 104 11.61 -25.23 -14.07
N ASN A 105 11.01 -26.40 -13.95
CA ASN A 105 11.11 -27.23 -12.75
C ASN A 105 12.41 -28.07 -12.70
N THR A 106 13.44 -27.73 -13.47
CA THR A 106 14.75 -28.40 -13.42
C THR A 106 15.55 -28.03 -12.17
N ILE A 107 16.50 -28.89 -11.80
CA ILE A 107 17.43 -28.64 -10.68
C ILE A 107 18.23 -27.37 -10.94
N ASN A 108 18.69 -27.15 -12.19
CA ASN A 108 19.46 -25.96 -12.56
C ASN A 108 18.67 -24.67 -12.31
N SER A 109 17.39 -24.64 -12.69
CA SER A 109 16.51 -23.49 -12.46
C SER A 109 16.29 -23.23 -10.95
N LYS A 110 16.15 -24.30 -10.16
CA LYS A 110 16.02 -24.19 -8.70
C LYS A 110 17.29 -23.65 -8.05
N VAL A 111 18.47 -24.13 -8.47
CA VAL A 111 19.77 -23.62 -8.00
C VAL A 111 19.94 -22.14 -8.36
N LEU A 112 19.60 -21.78 -9.60
CA LEU A 112 19.67 -20.38 -10.05
C LEU A 112 18.73 -19.46 -9.26
N CYS A 113 17.50 -19.90 -9.01
CA CYS A 113 16.57 -19.17 -8.13
C CYS A 113 17.14 -19.02 -6.72
N PHE A 114 17.70 -20.07 -6.15
CA PHE A 114 18.33 -20.00 -4.83
C PHE A 114 19.49 -18.99 -4.80
N ALA A 115 20.36 -19.01 -5.81
CA ALA A 115 21.47 -18.07 -5.94
C ALA A 115 20.99 -16.61 -6.00
N PHE A 116 19.96 -16.31 -6.80
CA PHE A 116 19.34 -14.98 -6.81
C PHE A 116 18.74 -14.60 -5.46
N GLY A 117 18.15 -15.57 -4.73
CA GLY A 117 17.64 -15.36 -3.38
C GLY A 117 18.74 -14.92 -2.40
N LEU A 118 19.86 -15.57 -2.42
CA LEU A 118 21.03 -15.21 -1.60
C LEU A 118 21.55 -13.80 -1.94
N VAL A 119 21.66 -13.47 -3.23
CA VAL A 119 22.07 -12.11 -3.66
C VAL A 119 21.09 -11.07 -3.13
N ALA A 120 19.78 -11.33 -3.21
CA ALA A 120 18.75 -10.44 -2.69
C ALA A 120 18.87 -10.21 -1.17
N GLU A 121 19.20 -11.24 -0.43
CA GLU A 121 19.41 -11.15 1.02
C GLU A 121 20.69 -10.38 1.36
N ILE A 122 21.78 -10.64 0.65
CA ILE A 122 23.04 -9.91 0.81
C ILE A 122 22.85 -8.42 0.53
N GLU A 123 22.21 -8.06 -0.58
CA GLU A 123 21.91 -6.65 -0.90
C GLU A 123 21.10 -5.97 0.21
N ARG A 124 20.06 -6.63 0.72
CA ARG A 124 19.24 -6.10 1.82
C ARG A 124 20.08 -5.87 3.08
N ASN A 125 20.94 -6.83 3.42
CA ASN A 125 21.80 -6.72 4.59
C ASN A 125 22.81 -5.58 4.44
N LEU A 126 23.43 -5.43 3.26
CA LEU A 126 24.33 -4.32 2.96
C LEU A 126 23.65 -2.95 3.06
N ILE A 127 22.43 -2.81 2.51
CA ILE A 127 21.65 -1.58 2.63
C ILE A 127 21.32 -1.29 4.10
N SER A 128 20.93 -2.31 4.88
CA SER A 128 20.65 -2.17 6.31
C SER A 128 21.89 -1.72 7.09
N MET A 129 23.04 -2.32 6.83
CA MET A 129 24.31 -1.94 7.47
C MET A 129 24.67 -0.48 7.15
N ARG A 130 24.70 -0.10 5.87
CA ARG A 130 24.99 1.28 5.45
C ARG A 130 24.04 2.30 6.07
N THR A 131 22.75 1.95 6.18
CA THR A 131 21.74 2.81 6.82
C THR A 131 22.02 2.97 8.31
N LYS A 132 22.35 1.87 9.01
CA LYS A 132 22.69 1.91 10.44
C LYS A 132 23.95 2.75 10.68
N GLU A 133 24.98 2.59 9.88
CA GLU A 133 26.23 3.35 9.95
C GLU A 133 25.98 4.85 9.72
N ALA A 134 25.22 5.20 8.67
CA ALA A 134 24.87 6.58 8.38
C ALA A 134 24.03 7.24 9.49
N LEU A 135 23.10 6.47 10.10
CA LEU A 135 22.31 6.96 11.23
C LEU A 135 23.15 7.10 12.50
N ALA A 136 24.11 6.17 12.75
CA ALA A 136 25.03 6.26 13.87
C ALA A 136 25.93 7.50 13.76
N LEU A 137 26.46 7.76 12.56
CA LEU A 137 27.28 8.95 12.30
C LEU A 137 26.49 10.24 12.58
N ARG A 138 25.28 10.37 12.02
CA ARG A 138 24.42 11.53 12.28
C ARG A 138 24.06 11.71 13.75
N LYS A 139 23.85 10.59 14.46
CA LYS A 139 23.61 10.63 15.91
C LYS A 139 24.86 11.12 16.67
N ALA A 140 26.07 10.72 16.25
CA ALA A 140 27.33 11.19 16.82
C ALA A 140 27.57 12.70 16.56
N GLU A 141 27.11 13.20 15.41
CA GLU A 141 27.09 14.63 15.05
C GLU A 141 26.04 15.43 15.85
N GLY A 142 25.28 14.80 16.76
CA GLY A 142 24.26 15.47 17.57
C GLY A 142 22.91 15.68 16.88
N VAL A 143 22.73 15.14 15.67
CA VAL A 143 21.45 15.24 14.93
C VAL A 143 20.39 14.39 15.63
N ILE A 144 19.30 15.00 16.03
CA ILE A 144 18.13 14.30 16.61
C ILE A 144 17.42 13.55 15.46
N LEU A 145 17.47 12.21 15.54
CA LEU A 145 16.84 11.33 14.56
C LEU A 145 15.37 11.08 14.94
N GLY A 146 14.49 11.20 13.96
CA GLY A 146 13.06 10.99 14.13
C GLY A 146 12.27 12.28 14.23
N ARG A 147 11.03 12.15 14.72
CA ARG A 147 10.17 13.32 14.92
C ARG A 147 10.63 14.11 16.15
N GLU A 148 10.77 15.42 16.02
CA GLU A 148 11.08 16.30 17.14
C GLU A 148 10.10 16.11 18.30
N LYS A 149 10.64 16.02 19.52
CA LYS A 149 9.81 15.96 20.73
C LYS A 149 8.99 17.25 20.83
N GLY A 150 7.68 17.11 20.98
CA GLY A 150 6.78 18.29 21.04
C GLY A 150 6.30 18.80 19.70
N SER A 151 6.69 18.19 18.56
CA SER A 151 6.12 18.53 17.25
C SER A 151 4.61 18.24 17.21
N ILE A 152 3.82 19.31 17.33
CA ILE A 152 2.35 19.27 17.46
C ILE A 152 1.64 19.70 16.17
N THR A 153 2.22 19.44 15.00
CA THR A 153 1.73 19.95 13.71
C THR A 153 0.22 19.77 13.51
N LYS A 154 -0.31 18.59 13.84
CA LYS A 154 -1.76 18.33 13.76
C LYS A 154 -2.56 18.95 14.92
N LEU A 155 -1.98 19.05 16.10
CA LEU A 155 -2.59 19.72 17.24
C LEU A 155 -2.63 21.22 17.02
N LYS A 156 -1.61 21.79 16.38
CA LYS A 156 -1.56 23.22 16.02
C LYS A 156 -2.72 23.63 15.13
N ILE A 157 -3.08 22.78 14.14
CA ILE A 157 -4.25 23.03 13.28
C ILE A 157 -5.53 23.22 14.12
N LEU A 158 -5.70 22.41 15.17
CA LEU A 158 -6.87 22.52 16.05
C LEU A 158 -6.80 23.77 16.95
N ILE A 159 -5.61 24.10 17.44
CA ILE A 159 -5.38 25.31 18.27
C ILE A 159 -5.64 26.57 17.45
N ASP A 160 -5.12 26.66 16.23
CA ASP A 160 -5.31 27.79 15.33
C ASP A 160 -6.79 28.01 14.92
N ASN A 161 -7.63 26.96 15.05
CA ASN A 161 -9.07 27.01 14.73
C ASN A 161 -9.97 26.78 15.99
N GLU A 162 -9.46 27.09 17.19
CA GLU A 162 -10.16 26.82 18.45
C GLU A 162 -11.57 27.41 18.51
N LEU A 163 -11.73 28.68 18.15
CA LEU A 163 -13.03 29.38 18.20
C LEU A 163 -14.06 28.75 17.28
N GLU A 164 -13.67 28.37 16.06
CA GLU A 164 -14.56 27.72 15.13
C GLU A 164 -14.99 26.32 15.63
N ILE A 165 -14.07 25.59 16.24
CA ILE A 165 -14.35 24.27 16.81
C ILE A 165 -15.33 24.38 17.99
N ILE A 166 -15.20 25.40 18.85
CA ILE A 166 -16.12 25.68 19.95
C ILE A 166 -17.54 25.97 19.39
N ASP A 167 -17.64 26.80 18.36
CA ASP A 167 -18.94 27.11 17.72
C ASP A 167 -19.59 25.85 17.12
N ARG A 168 -18.84 25.02 16.44
CA ARG A 168 -19.30 23.73 15.91
C ARG A 168 -19.77 22.75 17.00
N LEU A 169 -19.03 22.70 18.10
CA LEU A 169 -19.41 21.87 19.26
C LEU A 169 -20.72 22.36 19.88
N LYS A 170 -20.89 23.68 20.04
CA LYS A 170 -22.15 24.30 20.54
C LYS A 170 -23.33 24.07 19.61
N LYS A 171 -23.10 24.00 18.29
CA LYS A 171 -24.10 23.62 17.27
C LYS A 171 -24.42 22.13 17.25
N GLY A 172 -23.80 21.32 18.10
CA GLY A 172 -24.10 19.90 18.21
C GLY A 172 -23.33 18.98 17.24
N GLU A 173 -22.36 19.50 16.48
CA GLU A 173 -21.55 18.66 15.57
C GLU A 173 -20.77 17.58 16.34
N SER A 174 -20.69 16.36 15.79
CA SER A 174 -19.96 15.27 16.45
C SER A 174 -18.45 15.45 16.38
N MET A 175 -17.72 14.98 17.39
CA MET A 175 -16.26 14.96 17.42
C MET A 175 -15.69 14.30 16.14
N ALA A 176 -16.30 13.21 15.69
CA ALA A 176 -15.87 12.50 14.48
C ALA A 176 -16.06 13.35 13.20
N SER A 177 -17.10 14.19 13.14
CA SER A 177 -17.32 15.14 12.04
C SER A 177 -16.23 16.21 12.03
N ILE A 178 -15.97 16.83 13.16
CA ILE A 178 -14.94 17.86 13.32
C ILE A 178 -13.56 17.29 12.98
N CYS A 179 -13.22 16.08 13.45
CA CYS A 179 -11.97 15.42 13.12
C CYS A 179 -11.79 15.20 11.61
N ARG A 180 -12.87 14.88 10.88
CA ARG A 180 -12.85 14.72 9.41
C ARG A 180 -12.58 16.03 8.69
N ILE A 181 -13.20 17.13 9.14
CA ILE A 181 -13.04 18.46 8.56
C ILE A 181 -11.57 18.90 8.64
N TYR A 182 -10.94 18.75 9.81
CA TYR A 182 -9.56 19.17 10.02
C TYR A 182 -8.50 18.10 9.69
N GLY A 183 -8.88 16.92 9.19
CA GLY A 183 -7.98 15.83 8.81
C GLY A 183 -7.14 15.28 9.99
N VAL A 184 -7.71 15.28 11.19
CA VAL A 184 -7.04 14.82 12.42
C VAL A 184 -7.67 13.54 12.97
N SER A 185 -6.90 12.80 13.79
CA SER A 185 -7.45 11.64 14.49
C SER A 185 -8.23 12.06 15.76
N THR A 186 -9.13 11.19 16.21
CA THR A 186 -9.85 11.37 17.49
C THR A 186 -8.91 11.46 18.67
N ASP A 187 -7.77 10.76 18.65
CA ASP A 187 -6.73 10.87 19.69
C ASP A 187 -6.09 12.25 19.72
N THR A 188 -5.87 12.86 18.55
CA THR A 188 -5.34 14.23 18.46
C THR A 188 -6.36 15.22 19.02
N PHE A 189 -7.63 15.04 18.72
CA PHE A 189 -8.71 15.87 19.26
C PHE A 189 -8.85 15.68 20.78
N SER A 190 -8.73 14.48 21.31
CA SER A 190 -8.75 14.21 22.75
C SER A 190 -7.57 14.88 23.49
N LYS A 191 -6.39 14.95 22.85
CA LYS A 191 -5.26 15.72 23.38
C LYS A 191 -5.52 17.23 23.33
N PHE A 192 -6.15 17.72 22.27
CA PHE A 192 -6.55 19.13 22.13
C PHE A 192 -7.48 19.56 23.25
N ARG A 193 -8.51 18.79 23.56
CA ARG A 193 -9.43 19.05 24.69
C ARG A 193 -8.70 19.17 26.03
N LYS A 194 -7.67 18.34 26.26
CA LYS A 194 -6.87 18.42 27.50
C LYS A 194 -5.99 19.66 27.58
N VAL A 195 -5.59 20.21 26.45
CA VAL A 195 -4.73 21.40 26.38
C VAL A 195 -5.54 22.71 26.39
N CYS A 196 -6.76 22.68 25.84
CA CYS A 196 -7.62 23.86 25.72
C CYS A 196 -8.90 23.67 26.58
N PRO A 197 -8.96 24.24 27.80
CA PRO A 197 -10.10 24.10 28.70
C PRO A 197 -11.42 24.60 28.11
N SER A 198 -11.40 25.68 27.34
CA SER A 198 -12.56 26.25 26.63
C SER A 198 -13.26 25.25 25.69
N VAL A 199 -12.47 24.40 25.05
CA VAL A 199 -12.97 23.34 24.17
C VAL A 199 -13.55 22.18 24.99
N GLU A 200 -12.97 21.87 26.14
CA GLU A 200 -13.50 20.86 27.06
C GLU A 200 -14.86 21.29 27.60
N GLU A 201 -14.99 22.55 28.02
CA GLU A 201 -16.26 23.10 28.51
C GLU A 201 -17.34 23.07 27.42
N ALA A 202 -17.01 23.47 26.18
CA ALA A 202 -17.92 23.39 25.04
C ALA A 202 -18.33 21.96 24.71
N PHE A 203 -17.42 21.00 24.86
CA PHE A 203 -17.70 19.58 24.67
C PHE A 203 -18.62 19.03 25.77
N GLN A 204 -18.41 19.40 27.02
CA GLN A 204 -19.27 19.02 28.15
C GLN A 204 -20.65 19.66 28.05
N TYR A 205 -20.74 20.93 27.68
CA TYR A 205 -22.02 21.62 27.41
C TYR A 205 -22.83 20.86 26.36
N LYS A 206 -22.21 20.45 25.26
CA LYS A 206 -22.86 19.63 24.27
C LYS A 206 -23.38 18.30 24.82
N MET A 207 -22.57 17.59 25.59
CA MET A 207 -22.95 16.30 26.18
C MET A 207 -24.17 16.47 27.11
N THR A 208 -24.20 17.52 27.90
CA THR A 208 -25.31 17.79 28.82
C THR A 208 -26.58 18.21 28.07
N TYR A 209 -26.49 19.14 27.12
CA TYR A 209 -27.65 19.73 26.48
C TYR A 209 -28.32 18.81 25.45
N PHE A 210 -27.55 18.11 24.64
CA PHE A 210 -28.09 17.26 23.58
C PHE A 210 -28.43 15.84 24.04
N TYR A 211 -27.75 15.30 25.07
CA TYR A 211 -28.09 13.97 25.60
C TYR A 211 -29.28 14.01 26.58
N THR A 212 -29.42 15.02 27.40
CA THR A 212 -30.59 15.14 28.30
C THR A 212 -31.88 15.43 27.54
N SER A 213 -31.85 16.20 26.46
CA SER A 213 -33.03 16.42 25.62
C SER A 213 -33.51 15.17 24.88
N SER A 214 -32.58 14.30 24.42
CA SER A 214 -32.94 13.04 23.76
C SER A 214 -33.53 11.99 24.72
N VAL A 215 -33.05 11.92 25.95
CA VAL A 215 -33.62 11.03 26.98
C VAL A 215 -35.01 11.48 27.42
N SER A 216 -35.25 12.79 27.52
CA SER A 216 -36.58 13.35 27.80
C SER A 216 -37.61 13.01 26.72
N TYR A 217 -37.22 13.01 25.45
CA TYR A 217 -38.12 12.69 24.33
C TYR A 217 -38.51 11.21 24.26
N THR A 218 -37.61 10.31 24.61
CA THR A 218 -37.92 8.87 24.69
C THR A 218 -38.84 8.54 25.87
N HIS A 219 -38.71 9.25 27.00
CA HIS A 219 -39.62 9.10 28.16
C HIS A 219 -41.04 9.61 27.89
N LEU A 220 -41.17 10.74 27.21
CA LEU A 220 -42.47 11.27 26.80
C LEU A 220 -43.21 10.34 25.82
N ARG A 221 -42.49 9.77 24.85
CA ARG A 221 -43.08 8.83 23.88
C ARG A 221 -43.51 7.49 24.53
N ALA A 222 -42.80 7.05 25.55
CA ALA A 222 -43.15 5.85 26.31
C ALA A 222 -44.43 6.07 27.19
N HIS A 223 -44.67 7.29 27.61
CA HIS A 223 -45.91 7.65 28.35
C HIS A 223 -47.12 7.82 27.42
N GLU A 224 -46.96 8.31 26.20
CA GLU A 224 -48.05 8.45 25.23
C GLU A 224 -48.52 7.08 24.72
N THR A 225 -47.63 6.14 24.46
CA THR A 225 -47.98 4.78 24.03
C THR A 225 -48.70 3.96 25.12
N ARG A 226 -48.52 4.28 26.41
CA ARG A 226 -49.31 3.65 27.50
C ARG A 226 -50.73 4.21 27.67
N ARG A 227 -51.02 5.39 27.16
CA ARG A 227 -52.38 5.99 27.24
C ARG A 227 -53.33 5.55 26.12
N HIS A 228 -52.83 4.87 25.09
CA HIS A 228 -53.66 4.34 24.00
C HIS A 228 -53.94 2.82 24.12
N LEU A 229 -53.68 2.20 25.27
CA LEU A 229 -53.93 0.75 25.54
C LEU A 229 -54.86 0.53 26.74
N VAL A 230 -55.80 1.45 26.98
CA VAL A 230 -56.96 1.24 27.90
C VAL A 230 -58.23 1.57 27.15
#